data_d9e7f9b0a859c50170d8e1d1655e1a27
#
_entry.id   d9e7f9b0a859c50170d8e1d1655e1a27
#
_cell.length_a   1.000
_cell.length_b   1.000
_cell.length_c   1.000
_cell.angle_alpha   90.00
_cell.angle_beta   90.00
_cell.angle_gamma   90.00
#
_symmetry.space_group_name_H-M   'P 1'
#
loop_
_entity.id
_entity.type
_entity.pdbx_description
1 polymer ?
#
loop_
_entity_poly.entity_id
_entity_poly.type
_entity_poly.pdbx_seq_one_letter_code
_entity_poly.pdbx_strand_id
1 'polypeptide(L)'
;MIKKILHFLVRLLLILLLMALVLGSILLYNLQMNKSFITTFYTVTVDKPVEDLRIVLLSDLHLSEYGTDNADLVQKVRNLAPDLIAVAGDMDIDTNPDYSLVLSLMRQLVDIAPVYYAPGNHEWAARYANGCDTIFDDIEATGVHWMNGTYEDAVINGKKLRIGGFFEWPRAQLERENSRAVADALNDEMNALDDVCTILICHCPEVLDTSLADEKVDLVLSGHAHGGQVRIGGHGLWSTSQGFLPKYTSGVNQMGESQVVISRGLGDSEPYPRIFNQPELVVVDVN
;
A
#
# COMPACT_ATOMS: atom_id res chain seq x y z
N MET A 1 50.31 -20.19 -27.51
CA MET A 1 49.07 -20.67 -26.86
C MET A 1 48.88 -20.04 -25.49
N ILE A 2 49.77 -20.20 -24.56
CA ILE A 2 49.69 -19.70 -23.16
C ILE A 2 49.43 -18.19 -23.07
N LYS A 3 50.17 -17.35 -23.83
CA LYS A 3 49.96 -15.89 -23.82
C LYS A 3 48.54 -15.47 -24.26
N LYS A 4 47.97 -16.17 -25.26
CA LYS A 4 46.56 -15.89 -25.69
C LYS A 4 45.54 -16.26 -24.63
N ILE A 5 45.74 -17.37 -23.94
CA ILE A 5 44.89 -17.80 -22.82
C ILE A 5 44.98 -16.79 -21.66
N LEU A 6 46.18 -16.36 -21.31
CA LEU A 6 46.39 -15.38 -20.25
C LEU A 6 45.72 -14.05 -20.57
N HIS A 7 45.82 -13.54 -21.78
CA HIS A 7 45.13 -12.33 -22.21
C HIS A 7 43.58 -12.47 -22.16
N PHE A 8 43.09 -13.64 -22.56
CA PHE A 8 41.65 -13.93 -22.44
C PHE A 8 41.18 -13.92 -20.97
N LEU A 9 41.88 -14.59 -20.08
CA LEU A 9 41.58 -14.64 -18.67
C LEU A 9 41.62 -13.25 -18.01
N VAL A 10 42.62 -12.43 -18.35
CA VAL A 10 42.73 -11.05 -17.85
C VAL A 10 41.55 -10.21 -18.34
N ARG A 11 41.16 -10.31 -19.61
CA ARG A 11 39.99 -9.59 -20.14
C ARG A 11 38.70 -10.04 -19.46
N LEU A 12 38.51 -11.34 -19.28
CA LEU A 12 37.34 -11.88 -18.59
C LEU A 12 37.27 -11.36 -17.15
N LEU A 13 38.41 -11.38 -16.43
CA LEU A 13 38.46 -10.82 -15.06
C LEU A 13 38.10 -9.34 -15.03
N LEU A 14 38.65 -8.55 -15.97
CA LEU A 14 38.32 -7.11 -16.04
C LEU A 14 36.82 -6.88 -16.33
N ILE A 15 36.18 -7.67 -17.19
CA ILE A 15 34.76 -7.61 -17.46
C ILE A 15 33.96 -7.95 -16.19
N LEU A 16 34.33 -9.02 -15.49
CA LEU A 16 33.68 -9.43 -14.25
C LEU A 16 33.79 -8.35 -13.15
N LEU A 17 34.99 -7.76 -13.02
CA LEU A 17 35.21 -6.65 -12.08
C LEU A 17 34.37 -5.41 -12.43
N LEU A 18 34.29 -5.07 -13.71
CA LEU A 18 33.47 -3.96 -14.17
C LEU A 18 31.98 -4.23 -13.90
N MET A 19 31.51 -5.44 -14.19
CA MET A 19 30.13 -5.85 -13.87
C MET A 19 29.86 -5.78 -12.38
N ALA A 20 30.74 -6.28 -11.54
CA ALA A 20 30.60 -6.21 -10.09
C ALA A 20 30.55 -4.76 -9.59
N LEU A 21 31.38 -3.89 -10.14
CA LEU A 21 31.37 -2.46 -9.82
C LEU A 21 30.06 -1.78 -10.22
N VAL A 22 29.56 -2.06 -11.41
CA VAL A 22 28.27 -1.52 -11.89
C VAL A 22 27.11 -2.02 -11.01
N LEU A 23 27.04 -3.32 -10.74
CA LEU A 23 26.00 -3.91 -9.89
C LEU A 23 26.07 -3.36 -8.46
N GLY A 24 27.27 -3.24 -7.91
CA GLY A 24 27.47 -2.63 -6.60
C GLY A 24 27.03 -1.16 -6.55
N SER A 25 27.32 -0.40 -7.61
CA SER A 25 26.87 0.99 -7.71
C SER A 25 25.35 1.12 -7.80
N ILE A 26 24.69 0.23 -8.57
CA ILE A 26 23.23 0.17 -8.66
C ILE A 26 22.65 -0.16 -7.29
N LEU A 27 23.19 -1.14 -6.59
CA LEU A 27 22.72 -1.51 -5.25
C LEU A 27 22.85 -0.34 -4.26
N LEU A 28 24.03 0.27 -4.19
CA LEU A 28 24.27 1.41 -3.29
C LEU A 28 23.35 2.59 -3.61
N TYR A 29 23.13 2.89 -4.90
CA TYR A 29 22.19 3.91 -5.31
C TYR A 29 20.78 3.62 -4.81
N ASN A 30 20.28 2.39 -5.00
CA ASN A 30 18.93 2.02 -4.55
C ASN A 30 18.82 2.02 -3.02
N LEU A 31 19.82 1.51 -2.30
CA LEU A 31 19.87 1.59 -0.83
C LEU A 31 19.80 3.04 -0.31
N GLN A 32 20.38 3.99 -1.04
CA GLN A 32 20.27 5.40 -0.68
C GLN A 32 18.89 5.98 -1.02
N MET A 33 18.32 5.63 -2.18
CA MET A 33 16.99 6.08 -2.60
C MET A 33 15.88 5.54 -1.68
N ASN A 34 16.03 4.32 -1.17
CA ASN A 34 15.06 3.69 -0.28
C ASN A 34 14.99 4.33 1.13
N LYS A 35 15.94 5.22 1.46
CA LYS A 35 15.88 6.01 2.70
C LYS A 35 14.92 7.22 2.63
N SER A 36 14.32 7.45 1.49
CA SER A 36 13.39 8.54 1.24
C SER A 36 12.24 8.04 0.37
N PHE A 37 11.12 8.72 0.43
CA PHE A 37 9.97 8.43 -0.41
C PHE A 37 9.75 9.53 -1.45
N ILE A 38 9.07 9.17 -2.53
CA ILE A 38 8.55 10.13 -3.51
C ILE A 38 7.05 10.33 -3.27
N THR A 39 6.50 11.41 -3.83
CA THR A 39 5.05 11.62 -3.86
C THR A 39 4.56 11.41 -5.29
N THR A 40 3.62 10.49 -5.46
CA THR A 40 3.01 10.18 -6.75
C THR A 40 1.57 10.68 -6.76
N PHE A 41 1.17 11.35 -7.84
CA PHE A 41 -0.17 11.88 -8.00
C PHE A 41 -0.91 11.09 -9.06
N TYR A 42 -2.12 10.67 -8.74
CA TYR A 42 -3.06 10.05 -9.67
C TYR A 42 -4.35 10.84 -9.70
N THR A 43 -4.95 10.94 -10.87
CA THR A 43 -6.30 11.49 -11.03
C THR A 43 -7.24 10.35 -11.40
N VAL A 44 -8.33 10.24 -10.67
CA VAL A 44 -9.40 9.26 -10.87
C VAL A 44 -10.68 10.04 -11.18
N THR A 45 -11.38 9.65 -12.24
CA THR A 45 -12.66 10.26 -12.58
C THR A 45 -13.76 9.26 -12.27
N VAL A 46 -14.75 9.69 -11.47
CA VAL A 46 -15.91 8.90 -11.10
C VAL A 46 -17.20 9.62 -11.57
N ASP A 47 -18.22 8.84 -11.90
CA ASP A 47 -19.52 9.40 -12.31
C ASP A 47 -20.38 9.70 -11.07
N LYS A 48 -19.86 10.58 -10.20
CA LYS A 48 -20.45 10.93 -8.90
C LYS A 48 -20.22 12.42 -8.61
N PRO A 49 -21.06 13.08 -7.78
CA PRO A 49 -20.89 14.48 -7.41
C PRO A 49 -19.80 14.68 -6.34
N VAL A 50 -18.54 14.42 -6.71
CA VAL A 50 -17.39 14.39 -5.79
C VAL A 50 -16.19 15.20 -6.30
N GLU A 51 -16.43 16.25 -7.07
CA GLU A 51 -15.35 17.10 -7.62
C GLU A 51 -14.35 17.59 -6.55
N ASP A 52 -13.05 17.62 -6.92
CA ASP A 52 -11.95 18.12 -6.09
C ASP A 52 -11.78 17.40 -4.73
N LEU A 53 -11.99 16.07 -4.66
CA LEU A 53 -11.68 15.30 -3.47
C LEU A 53 -10.22 14.84 -3.51
N ARG A 54 -9.41 15.28 -2.55
CA ARG A 54 -8.03 14.85 -2.39
C ARG A 54 -7.85 13.82 -1.29
N ILE A 55 -7.37 12.65 -1.65
CA ILE A 55 -7.04 11.55 -0.74
C ILE A 55 -5.53 11.38 -0.69
N VAL A 56 -4.95 11.28 0.51
CA VAL A 56 -3.58 10.80 0.69
C VAL A 56 -3.64 9.35 1.15
N LEU A 57 -3.02 8.45 0.36
CA LEU A 57 -2.97 7.01 0.64
C LEU A 57 -1.59 6.63 1.18
N LEU A 58 -1.59 6.06 2.38
CA LEU A 58 -0.44 5.40 3.01
C LEU A 58 -0.68 3.88 3.01
N SER A 59 0.36 3.11 2.76
CA SER A 59 0.36 1.66 2.92
C SER A 59 1.77 1.13 3.16
N ASP A 60 1.88 -0.08 3.69
CA ASP A 60 3.12 -0.85 3.76
C ASP A 60 4.29 -0.03 4.33
N LEU A 61 4.09 0.59 5.48
CA LEU A 61 5.15 1.37 6.15
C LEU A 61 6.18 0.44 6.82
N HIS A 62 5.73 -0.72 7.35
CA HIS A 62 6.58 -1.72 8.00
C HIS A 62 7.57 -1.11 8.98
N LEU A 63 7.09 -0.25 9.88
CA LEU A 63 7.87 0.49 10.87
C LEU A 63 9.02 1.33 10.28
N SER A 64 9.01 1.60 8.97
CA SER A 64 9.97 2.55 8.38
C SER A 64 9.74 3.95 8.97
N GLU A 65 10.83 4.68 9.21
CA GLU A 65 10.78 5.99 9.85
C GLU A 65 11.36 7.05 8.93
N TYR A 66 10.58 8.10 8.67
CA TYR A 66 10.94 9.24 7.84
C TYR A 66 11.03 10.52 8.68
N GLY A 67 12.26 10.86 9.06
CA GLY A 67 12.52 11.81 10.16
C GLY A 67 12.18 11.20 11.52
N THR A 68 12.58 11.83 12.61
CA THR A 68 12.27 11.33 13.95
C THR A 68 10.76 11.28 14.18
N ASP A 69 10.24 10.12 14.56
CA ASP A 69 8.80 9.89 14.78
C ASP A 69 7.95 10.23 13.54
N ASN A 70 8.48 9.90 12.36
CA ASN A 70 7.86 10.18 11.06
C ASN A 70 7.56 11.66 10.77
N ALA A 71 8.28 12.61 11.40
CA ALA A 71 8.01 14.04 11.26
C ALA A 71 8.05 14.53 9.80
N ASP A 72 8.95 13.99 8.97
CA ASP A 72 9.06 14.38 7.56
C ASP A 72 7.87 13.86 6.75
N LEU A 73 7.38 12.65 7.04
CA LEU A 73 6.18 12.07 6.42
C LEU A 73 4.94 12.87 6.81
N VAL A 74 4.74 13.11 8.11
CA VAL A 74 3.61 13.90 8.63
C VAL A 74 3.59 15.31 8.05
N GLN A 75 4.75 15.98 8.00
CA GLN A 75 4.85 17.32 7.41
C GLN A 75 4.54 17.30 5.92
N LYS A 76 4.95 16.24 5.20
CA LYS A 76 4.60 16.07 3.79
C LYS A 76 3.10 15.88 3.59
N VAL A 77 2.45 15.03 4.39
CA VAL A 77 0.99 14.83 4.36
C VAL A 77 0.26 16.14 4.63
N ARG A 78 0.67 16.87 5.67
CA ARG A 78 0.08 18.20 6.00
C ARG A 78 0.18 19.20 4.83
N ASN A 79 1.33 19.24 4.15
CA ASN A 79 1.54 20.13 3.01
C ASN A 79 0.72 19.78 1.78
N LEU A 80 0.26 18.52 1.67
CA LEU A 80 -0.62 18.06 0.60
C LEU A 80 -2.08 18.48 0.81
N ALA A 81 -2.43 18.92 2.04
CA ALA A 81 -3.78 19.36 2.42
C ALA A 81 -4.88 18.39 1.97
N PRO A 82 -4.83 17.11 2.41
CA PRO A 82 -5.84 16.12 2.04
C PRO A 82 -7.20 16.44 2.65
N ASP A 83 -8.28 16.07 1.93
CA ASP A 83 -9.65 16.04 2.48
C ASP A 83 -9.83 14.84 3.42
N LEU A 84 -9.20 13.70 3.08
CA LEU A 84 -9.13 12.52 3.92
C LEU A 84 -7.79 11.78 3.71
N ILE A 85 -7.43 10.95 4.69
CA ILE A 85 -6.26 10.08 4.66
C ILE A 85 -6.76 8.64 4.69
N ALA A 86 -6.32 7.84 3.72
CA ALA A 86 -6.58 6.40 3.67
C ALA A 86 -5.32 5.64 4.06
N VAL A 87 -5.46 4.65 4.94
CA VAL A 87 -4.38 3.74 5.33
C VAL A 87 -4.78 2.33 4.91
N ALA A 88 -4.06 1.79 3.93
CA ALA A 88 -4.32 0.47 3.38
C ALA A 88 -3.38 -0.60 3.95
N GLY A 89 -3.28 -0.64 5.27
CA GLY A 89 -2.63 -1.69 6.04
C GLY A 89 -1.10 -1.80 5.95
N ASP A 90 -0.59 -2.80 6.66
CA ASP A 90 0.84 -3.14 6.77
C ASP A 90 1.72 -1.96 7.24
N MET A 91 1.21 -1.21 8.21
CA MET A 91 1.98 -0.15 8.86
C MET A 91 2.96 -0.70 9.89
N ASP A 92 2.66 -1.87 10.45
CA ASP A 92 3.47 -2.62 11.42
C ASP A 92 4.27 -3.76 10.75
N ILE A 93 5.11 -4.41 11.54
CA ILE A 93 5.76 -5.70 11.25
C ILE A 93 5.24 -6.71 12.26
N ASP A 94 4.60 -7.77 11.80
CA ASP A 94 3.93 -8.79 12.61
C ASP A 94 4.81 -9.48 13.65
N THR A 95 6.13 -9.45 13.48
CA THR A 95 7.12 -10.04 14.40
C THR A 95 7.62 -9.09 15.48
N ASN A 96 7.23 -7.81 15.43
CA ASN A 96 7.63 -6.82 16.43
C ASN A 96 6.47 -6.54 17.40
N PRO A 97 6.60 -6.80 18.71
CA PRO A 97 5.54 -6.49 19.66
C PRO A 97 5.41 -4.99 19.99
N ASP A 98 6.35 -4.14 19.54
CA ASP A 98 6.32 -2.70 19.73
C ASP A 98 5.86 -1.98 18.46
N TYR A 99 4.57 -1.66 18.42
CA TYR A 99 3.92 -0.87 17.36
C TYR A 99 3.66 0.59 17.77
N SER A 100 4.38 1.09 18.78
CA SER A 100 4.23 2.47 19.28
C SER A 100 4.46 3.53 18.21
N LEU A 101 5.36 3.27 17.23
CA LEU A 101 5.61 4.14 16.10
C LEU A 101 4.35 4.31 15.22
N VAL A 102 3.60 3.22 15.00
CA VAL A 102 2.33 3.26 14.26
C VAL A 102 1.31 4.10 15.00
N LEU A 103 1.16 3.87 16.31
CA LEU A 103 0.21 4.64 17.13
C LEU A 103 0.57 6.13 17.17
N SER A 104 1.87 6.46 17.25
CA SER A 104 2.33 7.84 17.21
C SER A 104 2.01 8.49 15.87
N LEU A 105 2.29 7.81 14.77
CA LEU A 105 1.98 8.31 13.43
C LEU A 105 0.47 8.54 13.24
N MET A 106 -0.38 7.58 13.65
CA MET A 106 -1.84 7.73 13.51
C MET A 106 -2.35 8.95 14.29
N ARG A 107 -1.91 9.16 15.53
CA ARG A 107 -2.27 10.35 16.32
C ARG A 107 -1.88 11.66 15.62
N GLN A 108 -0.73 11.70 14.96
CA GLN A 108 -0.29 12.88 14.21
C GLN A 108 -1.11 13.09 12.93
N LEU A 109 -1.54 12.01 12.26
CA LEU A 109 -2.32 12.09 11.02
C LEU A 109 -3.76 12.53 11.26
N VAL A 110 -4.41 12.08 12.35
CA VAL A 110 -5.78 12.49 12.69
C VAL A 110 -5.89 13.99 12.99
N ASP A 111 -4.79 14.66 13.38
CA ASP A 111 -4.71 16.11 13.53
C ASP A 111 -4.67 16.88 12.17
N ILE A 112 -4.56 16.16 11.04
CA ILE A 112 -4.49 16.76 9.71
C ILE A 112 -5.83 16.65 8.99
N ALA A 113 -6.39 15.43 8.91
CA ALA A 113 -7.65 15.12 8.26
C ALA A 113 -8.24 13.82 8.82
N PRO A 114 -9.53 13.49 8.57
CA PRO A 114 -10.07 12.19 8.93
C PRO A 114 -9.24 11.05 8.35
N VAL A 115 -8.90 10.05 9.19
CA VAL A 115 -8.08 8.89 8.81
C VAL A 115 -8.95 7.65 8.81
N TYR A 116 -9.05 6.98 7.66
CA TYR A 116 -9.72 5.68 7.51
C TYR A 116 -8.67 4.60 7.34
N TYR A 117 -8.66 3.63 8.23
CA TYR A 117 -7.62 2.59 8.31
C TYR A 117 -8.23 1.21 8.13
N ALA A 118 -7.90 0.52 7.04
CA ALA A 118 -8.15 -0.91 6.87
C ALA A 118 -6.88 -1.72 7.16
N PRO A 119 -6.96 -2.83 7.93
CA PRO A 119 -5.78 -3.63 8.26
C PRO A 119 -5.17 -4.32 7.06
N GLY A 120 -3.87 -4.61 7.13
CA GLY A 120 -3.17 -5.51 6.24
C GLY A 120 -2.86 -6.85 6.91
N ASN A 121 -2.08 -7.69 6.23
CA ASN A 121 -1.74 -9.01 6.73
C ASN A 121 -0.80 -8.98 7.95
N HIS A 122 0.01 -7.95 8.09
CA HIS A 122 0.91 -7.83 9.24
C HIS A 122 0.14 -7.47 10.52
N GLU A 123 -0.82 -6.55 10.51
CA GLU A 123 -1.69 -6.29 11.68
C GLU A 123 -2.51 -7.51 12.06
N TRP A 124 -3.00 -8.28 11.08
CA TRP A 124 -3.71 -9.53 11.34
C TRP A 124 -2.80 -10.60 11.95
N ALA A 125 -1.59 -10.77 11.42
CA ALA A 125 -0.62 -11.72 11.96
C ALA A 125 -0.13 -11.28 13.36
N ALA A 126 0.11 -10.00 13.58
CA ALA A 126 0.45 -9.45 14.90
C ALA A 126 -0.62 -9.81 15.93
N ARG A 127 -1.90 -9.59 15.62
CA ARG A 127 -3.02 -9.87 16.54
C ARG A 127 -3.21 -11.37 16.80
N TYR A 128 -3.29 -12.18 15.74
CA TYR A 128 -3.76 -13.57 15.88
C TYR A 128 -2.66 -14.62 15.97
N ALA A 129 -1.44 -14.31 15.53
CA ALA A 129 -0.33 -15.25 15.51
C ALA A 129 0.82 -14.85 16.47
N ASN A 130 1.01 -13.57 16.76
CA ASN A 130 2.20 -13.06 17.44
C ASN A 130 1.89 -12.38 18.79
N GLY A 131 0.66 -12.47 19.28
CA GLY A 131 0.28 -12.11 20.65
C GLY A 131 0.10 -10.61 20.90
N CYS A 132 -0.07 -9.80 19.86
CA CYS A 132 -0.43 -8.38 19.96
C CYS A 132 -1.97 -8.23 20.05
N ASP A 133 -2.59 -8.83 21.06
CA ASP A 133 -4.05 -8.99 21.16
C ASP A 133 -4.84 -7.67 21.13
N THR A 134 -4.21 -6.54 21.47
CA THR A 134 -4.85 -5.22 21.55
C THR A 134 -4.56 -4.31 20.37
N ILE A 135 -3.73 -4.75 19.38
CA ILE A 135 -3.25 -3.86 18.31
C ILE A 135 -4.39 -3.14 17.55
N PHE A 136 -5.50 -3.81 17.29
CA PHE A 136 -6.64 -3.19 16.59
C PHE A 136 -7.29 -2.12 17.46
N ASP A 137 -7.54 -2.46 18.73
CA ASP A 137 -8.16 -1.55 19.70
C ASP A 137 -7.26 -0.35 19.98
N ASP A 138 -5.94 -0.55 20.05
CA ASP A 138 -4.95 0.50 20.26
C ASP A 138 -4.82 1.43 19.06
N ILE A 139 -4.90 0.90 17.81
CA ILE A 139 -4.93 1.71 16.60
C ILE A 139 -6.22 2.53 16.56
N GLU A 140 -7.38 1.93 16.79
CA GLU A 140 -8.67 2.64 16.82
C GLU A 140 -8.69 3.73 17.92
N ALA A 141 -8.09 3.46 19.06
CA ALA A 141 -7.98 4.44 20.16
C ALA A 141 -7.12 5.67 19.82
N THR A 142 -6.40 5.67 18.70
CA THR A 142 -5.70 6.87 18.20
C THR A 142 -6.63 7.91 17.60
N GLY A 143 -7.90 7.55 17.33
CA GLY A 143 -8.90 8.40 16.69
C GLY A 143 -9.08 8.16 15.20
N VAL A 144 -8.50 7.10 14.65
CA VAL A 144 -8.76 6.68 13.26
C VAL A 144 -10.13 5.99 13.17
N HIS A 145 -10.76 6.07 12.00
CA HIS A 145 -11.91 5.25 11.65
C HIS A 145 -11.40 3.85 11.26
N TRP A 146 -11.64 2.86 12.12
CA TRP A 146 -11.15 1.50 11.92
C TRP A 146 -12.09 0.70 11.00
N MET A 147 -11.61 0.41 9.78
CA MET A 147 -12.39 -0.24 8.71
C MET A 147 -12.02 -1.71 8.58
N ASN A 148 -12.69 -2.59 9.31
CA ASN A 148 -12.45 -4.03 9.26
C ASN A 148 -13.75 -4.81 9.02
N GLY A 149 -14.18 -4.91 7.78
CA GLY A 149 -15.47 -5.47 7.38
C GLY A 149 -16.65 -4.53 7.68
N THR A 150 -16.38 -3.23 7.72
CA THR A 150 -17.35 -2.18 8.05
C THR A 150 -17.30 -1.06 7.02
N TYR A 151 -18.34 -0.23 7.02
CA TYR A 151 -18.37 1.03 6.27
C TYR A 151 -18.97 2.17 7.11
N GLU A 152 -18.69 3.39 6.70
CA GLU A 152 -19.26 4.61 7.27
C GLU A 152 -19.71 5.54 6.15
N ASP A 153 -20.85 6.19 6.36
CA ASP A 153 -21.31 7.31 5.54
C ASP A 153 -20.78 8.62 6.13
N ALA A 154 -20.06 9.37 5.33
CA ALA A 154 -19.42 10.62 5.74
C ALA A 154 -19.77 11.77 4.79
N VAL A 155 -19.76 12.99 5.33
CA VAL A 155 -19.81 14.22 4.53
C VAL A 155 -18.51 14.98 4.78
N ILE A 156 -17.60 14.95 3.80
CA ILE A 156 -16.30 15.59 3.87
C ILE A 156 -16.26 16.75 2.89
N ASN A 157 -16.09 17.97 3.40
CA ASN A 157 -16.10 19.20 2.60
C ASN A 157 -17.33 19.32 1.67
N GLY A 158 -18.51 18.89 2.17
CA GLY A 158 -19.77 18.91 1.43
C GLY A 158 -19.97 17.74 0.47
N LYS A 159 -19.01 16.85 0.31
CA LYS A 159 -19.07 15.66 -0.54
C LYS A 159 -19.61 14.47 0.26
N LYS A 160 -20.58 13.75 -0.29
CA LYS A 160 -21.14 12.55 0.34
C LYS A 160 -20.29 11.35 -0.08
N LEU A 161 -19.71 10.67 0.90
CA LEU A 161 -18.85 9.51 0.71
C LEU A 161 -19.39 8.33 1.51
N ARG A 162 -19.29 7.13 0.96
CA ARG A 162 -19.36 5.88 1.72
C ARG A 162 -17.97 5.26 1.69
N ILE A 163 -17.35 5.14 2.85
CA ILE A 163 -15.99 4.63 2.97
C ILE A 163 -16.05 3.31 3.72
N GLY A 164 -15.62 2.24 3.07
CA GLY A 164 -15.53 0.92 3.66
C GLY A 164 -14.11 0.38 3.64
N GLY A 165 -13.90 -0.68 4.40
CA GLY A 165 -12.62 -1.38 4.37
C GLY A 165 -12.73 -2.79 4.91
N PHE A 166 -11.90 -3.67 4.40
CA PHE A 166 -11.74 -5.02 4.88
C PHE A 166 -10.36 -5.57 4.55
N PHE A 167 -10.03 -6.66 5.21
CA PHE A 167 -8.87 -7.48 4.88
C PHE A 167 -9.31 -8.90 4.53
N GLU A 168 -8.83 -9.41 3.41
CA GLU A 168 -8.96 -10.82 3.01
C GLU A 168 -7.57 -11.41 2.80
N TRP A 169 -7.34 -12.59 3.41
CA TRP A 169 -6.08 -13.32 3.26
C TRP A 169 -6.06 -14.14 1.97
N PRO A 170 -5.15 -13.89 1.01
CA PRO A 170 -5.18 -14.55 -0.30
C PRO A 170 -4.96 -16.07 -0.27
N ARG A 171 -4.43 -16.64 0.83
CA ARG A 171 -3.94 -18.03 0.90
C ARG A 171 -4.63 -18.95 1.89
N ALA A 172 -5.43 -18.48 2.84
CA ALA A 172 -6.02 -19.30 3.88
C ALA A 172 -7.43 -19.78 3.50
N GLN A 173 -7.61 -21.08 3.29
CA GLN A 173 -8.85 -21.67 2.76
C GLN A 173 -10.02 -21.66 3.76
N LEU A 174 -9.76 -21.76 5.08
CA LEU A 174 -10.78 -21.71 6.14
C LEU A 174 -11.17 -20.28 6.54
N GLU A 175 -10.24 -19.34 6.42
CA GLU A 175 -10.50 -17.92 6.68
C GLU A 175 -11.14 -17.25 5.47
N ARG A 176 -10.93 -17.77 4.24
CA ARG A 176 -11.55 -17.31 3.00
C ARG A 176 -13.08 -17.32 3.04
N GLU A 177 -13.72 -18.33 3.62
CA GLU A 177 -15.19 -18.41 3.64
C GLU A 177 -15.79 -17.32 4.52
N ASN A 178 -15.17 -17.02 5.67
CA ASN A 178 -15.62 -15.95 6.57
C ASN A 178 -15.25 -14.56 6.01
N SER A 179 -14.03 -14.39 5.52
CA SER A 179 -13.59 -13.12 4.90
C SER A 179 -14.41 -12.82 3.65
N ARG A 180 -14.71 -13.83 2.83
CA ARG A 180 -15.52 -13.68 1.64
C ARG A 180 -16.96 -13.29 1.98
N ALA A 181 -17.57 -13.90 2.99
CA ALA A 181 -18.91 -13.52 3.43
C ALA A 181 -18.97 -12.06 3.95
N VAL A 182 -17.91 -11.61 4.61
CA VAL A 182 -17.78 -10.22 5.05
C VAL A 182 -17.56 -9.30 3.84
N ALA A 183 -16.72 -9.68 2.90
CA ALA A 183 -16.48 -8.94 1.67
C ALA A 183 -17.76 -8.84 0.83
N ASP A 184 -18.48 -9.97 0.63
CA ASP A 184 -19.74 -10.00 -0.11
C ASP A 184 -20.80 -9.12 0.56
N ALA A 185 -20.96 -9.20 1.90
CA ALA A 185 -21.89 -8.35 2.63
C ALA A 185 -21.51 -6.87 2.56
N LEU A 186 -20.21 -6.53 2.64
CA LEU A 186 -19.73 -5.16 2.50
C LEU A 186 -19.92 -4.66 1.06
N ASN A 187 -19.69 -5.50 0.06
CA ASN A 187 -19.87 -5.16 -1.34
C ASN A 187 -21.33 -4.83 -1.67
N ASP A 188 -22.29 -5.63 -1.17
CA ASP A 188 -23.70 -5.32 -1.33
C ASP A 188 -24.07 -3.92 -0.81
N GLU A 189 -23.46 -3.50 0.31
CA GLU A 189 -23.67 -2.19 0.91
C GLU A 189 -22.86 -1.08 0.20
N MET A 190 -21.71 -1.42 -0.39
CA MET A 190 -20.87 -0.50 -1.16
C MET A 190 -21.37 -0.31 -2.60
N ASN A 191 -22.24 -1.19 -3.08
CA ASN A 191 -22.76 -1.14 -4.44
C ASN A 191 -23.48 0.19 -4.72
N ALA A 192 -23.19 0.75 -5.85
CA ALA A 192 -23.47 2.07 -6.35
C ALA A 192 -24.75 2.73 -5.80
N LEU A 193 -24.55 3.64 -4.90
CA LEU A 193 -25.54 4.63 -4.51
C LEU A 193 -25.48 5.78 -5.53
N ASP A 194 -26.63 6.21 -6.07
CA ASP A 194 -26.66 7.19 -7.17
C ASP A 194 -25.96 8.52 -6.84
N ASP A 195 -26.05 8.98 -5.59
CA ASP A 195 -25.57 10.30 -5.15
C ASP A 195 -24.37 10.25 -4.19
N VAL A 196 -23.73 9.08 -4.00
CA VAL A 196 -22.66 8.87 -3.02
C VAL A 196 -21.46 8.26 -3.72
N CYS A 197 -20.28 8.84 -3.55
CA CYS A 197 -19.05 8.21 -4.01
C CYS A 197 -18.61 7.12 -3.03
N THR A 198 -18.40 5.92 -3.54
CA THR A 198 -18.00 4.75 -2.75
C THR A 198 -16.49 4.54 -2.83
N ILE A 199 -15.84 4.49 -1.67
CA ILE A 199 -14.41 4.28 -1.53
C ILE A 199 -14.17 3.04 -0.68
N LEU A 200 -13.46 2.05 -1.22
CA LEU A 200 -13.11 0.83 -0.52
C LEU A 200 -11.60 0.79 -0.26
N ILE A 201 -11.20 0.58 0.99
CA ILE A 201 -9.82 0.37 1.36
C ILE A 201 -9.60 -1.14 1.54
N CYS A 202 -8.78 -1.75 0.68
CA CYS A 202 -8.47 -3.18 0.71
C CYS A 202 -6.98 -3.39 0.46
N HIS A 203 -6.29 -3.93 1.46
CA HIS A 203 -4.83 -4.06 1.40
C HIS A 203 -4.34 -4.88 0.20
N CYS A 204 -4.94 -6.06 -0.04
CA CYS A 204 -4.53 -7.02 -1.07
C CYS A 204 -5.31 -6.82 -2.37
N PRO A 205 -4.77 -6.17 -3.41
CA PRO A 205 -5.51 -5.89 -4.65
C PRO A 205 -5.89 -7.15 -5.43
N GLU A 206 -5.14 -8.25 -5.31
CA GLU A 206 -5.40 -9.49 -6.03
C GLU A 206 -6.67 -10.23 -5.61
N VAL A 207 -7.17 -9.98 -4.40
CA VAL A 207 -8.44 -10.58 -3.96
C VAL A 207 -9.64 -9.96 -4.66
N LEU A 208 -9.48 -8.73 -5.16
CA LEU A 208 -10.54 -7.98 -5.83
C LEU A 208 -10.94 -8.61 -7.18
N ASP A 209 -10.02 -9.30 -7.87
CA ASP A 209 -10.33 -10.01 -9.12
C ASP A 209 -11.41 -11.10 -8.93
N THR A 210 -11.61 -11.58 -7.70
CA THR A 210 -12.59 -12.62 -7.37
C THR A 210 -13.75 -12.13 -6.55
N SER A 211 -13.52 -11.10 -5.72
CA SER A 211 -14.51 -10.59 -4.75
C SER A 211 -15.29 -9.39 -5.27
N LEU A 212 -14.70 -8.62 -6.23
CA LEU A 212 -15.33 -7.44 -6.83
C LEU A 212 -15.58 -7.58 -8.33
N ALA A 213 -15.49 -8.80 -8.90
CA ALA A 213 -15.62 -8.99 -10.35
C ALA A 213 -16.99 -8.51 -10.89
N ASP A 214 -18.04 -8.58 -10.07
CA ASP A 214 -19.41 -8.22 -10.42
C ASP A 214 -19.90 -6.97 -9.64
N GLU A 215 -19.01 -6.31 -8.87
CA GLU A 215 -19.37 -5.21 -7.99
C GLU A 215 -18.95 -3.87 -8.57
N LYS A 216 -19.67 -2.81 -8.21
CA LYS A 216 -19.41 -1.45 -8.66
C LYS A 216 -19.04 -0.56 -7.48
N VAL A 217 -17.77 -0.55 -7.12
CA VAL A 217 -17.18 0.43 -6.20
C VAL A 217 -16.50 1.51 -7.02
N ASP A 218 -16.75 2.78 -6.75
CA ASP A 218 -16.20 3.87 -7.57
C ASP A 218 -14.68 3.92 -7.50
N LEU A 219 -14.10 3.77 -6.30
CA LEU A 219 -12.66 3.81 -6.05
C LEU A 219 -12.22 2.76 -5.02
N VAL A 220 -11.19 2.01 -5.35
CA VAL A 220 -10.51 1.11 -4.41
C VAL A 220 -9.08 1.59 -4.18
N LEU A 221 -8.63 1.55 -2.91
CA LEU A 221 -7.30 1.95 -2.47
C LEU A 221 -6.58 0.75 -1.86
N SER A 222 -5.40 0.40 -2.40
CA SER A 222 -4.68 -0.83 -2.05
C SER A 222 -3.17 -0.63 -1.91
N GLY A 223 -2.49 -1.63 -1.32
CA GLY A 223 -1.05 -1.74 -1.16
C GLY A 223 -0.50 -3.12 -1.48
N HIS A 224 0.19 -3.76 -0.51
CA HIS A 224 0.59 -5.17 -0.44
C HIS A 224 1.70 -5.63 -1.40
N ALA A 225 1.71 -5.19 -2.65
CA ALA A 225 2.60 -5.73 -3.68
C ALA A 225 4.01 -5.11 -3.68
N HIS A 226 4.27 -4.14 -2.82
CA HIS A 226 5.56 -3.42 -2.70
C HIS A 226 6.12 -2.98 -4.05
N GLY A 227 5.26 -2.57 -4.99
CA GLY A 227 5.67 -2.19 -6.33
C GLY A 227 6.25 -3.34 -7.16
N GLY A 228 6.17 -4.60 -6.69
CA GLY A 228 6.81 -5.78 -7.27
C GLY A 228 8.32 -5.78 -7.07
N GLN A 229 8.79 -5.28 -5.93
CA GLN A 229 10.13 -5.26 -5.33
C GLN A 229 11.24 -4.74 -6.25
N VAL A 230 11.45 -5.36 -7.41
CA VAL A 230 12.36 -4.90 -8.47
C VAL A 230 11.54 -4.42 -9.66
N ARG A 231 11.80 -3.21 -10.15
CA ARG A 231 11.05 -2.64 -11.28
C ARG A 231 11.94 -2.44 -12.50
N ILE A 232 11.43 -2.87 -13.67
CA ILE A 232 12.09 -2.64 -14.96
C ILE A 232 11.05 -2.11 -15.94
N GLY A 233 11.33 -0.95 -16.54
CA GLY A 233 10.42 -0.32 -17.50
C GLY A 233 9.03 0.01 -16.90
N GLY A 234 8.97 0.28 -15.59
CA GLY A 234 7.71 0.58 -14.89
C GLY A 234 6.93 -0.65 -14.40
N HIS A 235 7.39 -1.87 -14.68
CA HIS A 235 6.74 -3.11 -14.26
C HIS A 235 7.46 -3.75 -13.07
N GLY A 236 6.71 -4.25 -12.09
CA GLY A 236 7.23 -5.05 -10.99
C GLY A 236 7.61 -6.45 -11.46
N LEU A 237 8.67 -7.02 -10.89
CA LEU A 237 9.12 -8.35 -11.28
C LEU A 237 8.71 -9.47 -10.35
N TRP A 238 8.51 -9.15 -9.07
CA TRP A 238 8.18 -10.16 -8.06
C TRP A 238 7.32 -9.58 -6.94
N SER A 239 6.29 -10.29 -6.57
CA SER A 239 5.52 -10.05 -5.34
C SER A 239 5.35 -11.36 -4.60
N THR A 240 5.46 -11.33 -3.28
CA THR A 240 5.31 -12.54 -2.43
C THR A 240 3.94 -13.17 -2.59
N SER A 241 2.89 -12.39 -2.80
CA SER A 241 1.52 -12.87 -2.98
C SER A 241 1.21 -13.31 -4.41
N GLN A 242 1.70 -12.58 -5.44
CA GLN A 242 1.35 -12.80 -6.84
C GLN A 242 2.44 -13.59 -7.63
N GLY A 243 3.66 -13.72 -7.08
CA GLY A 243 4.76 -14.45 -7.72
C GLY A 243 5.52 -13.59 -8.75
N PHE A 244 6.02 -14.25 -9.81
CA PHE A 244 6.84 -13.61 -10.85
C PHE A 244 5.97 -12.90 -11.88
N LEU A 245 6.36 -11.68 -12.28
CA LEU A 245 5.61 -10.77 -13.16
C LEU A 245 4.19 -10.50 -12.64
N PRO A 246 4.07 -9.97 -11.42
CA PRO A 246 2.77 -9.72 -10.79
C PRO A 246 1.96 -8.70 -11.60
N LYS A 247 0.65 -8.89 -11.66
CA LYS A 247 -0.29 -8.05 -12.40
C LYS A 247 -0.53 -6.71 -11.69
N TYR A 248 -0.72 -6.74 -10.39
CA TYR A 248 -1.16 -5.61 -9.58
C TYR A 248 -0.04 -5.13 -8.67
N THR A 249 0.75 -4.14 -9.11
CA THR A 249 1.92 -3.69 -8.34
C THR A 249 1.94 -2.21 -8.05
N SER A 250 1.25 -1.39 -8.84
CA SER A 250 1.21 0.06 -8.64
C SER A 250 0.26 0.75 -9.62
N GLY A 251 -0.07 2.01 -9.32
CA GLY A 251 -0.76 2.90 -10.24
C GLY A 251 -2.27 2.69 -10.28
N VAL A 252 -2.92 3.32 -11.26
CA VAL A 252 -4.36 3.19 -11.48
C VAL A 252 -4.62 1.98 -12.38
N ASN A 253 -5.45 1.07 -11.90
CA ASN A 253 -5.85 -0.14 -12.60
C ASN A 253 -7.38 -0.18 -12.72
N GLN A 254 -7.90 -0.86 -13.74
CA GLN A 254 -9.33 -1.11 -13.89
C GLN A 254 -9.61 -2.57 -13.50
N MET A 255 -10.55 -2.80 -12.58
CA MET A 255 -11.04 -4.11 -12.18
C MET A 255 -12.57 -4.10 -12.23
N GLY A 256 -13.17 -4.83 -13.21
CA GLY A 256 -14.58 -4.68 -13.49
C GLY A 256 -14.95 -3.23 -13.81
N GLU A 257 -15.92 -2.69 -13.10
CA GLU A 257 -16.32 -1.28 -13.20
C GLU A 257 -15.56 -0.36 -12.23
N SER A 258 -14.77 -0.92 -11.29
CA SER A 258 -14.06 -0.19 -10.24
C SER A 258 -12.69 0.30 -10.70
N GLN A 259 -12.31 1.52 -10.31
CA GLN A 259 -10.93 2.01 -10.44
C GLN A 259 -10.15 1.67 -9.17
N VAL A 260 -8.98 1.04 -9.34
CA VAL A 260 -8.14 0.58 -8.23
C VAL A 260 -6.81 1.31 -8.26
N VAL A 261 -6.51 2.08 -7.22
CA VAL A 261 -5.21 2.73 -7.05
C VAL A 261 -4.37 1.87 -6.11
N ILE A 262 -3.22 1.43 -6.60
CA ILE A 262 -2.31 0.55 -5.86
C ILE A 262 -1.05 1.34 -5.53
N SER A 263 -0.75 1.45 -4.24
CA SER A 263 0.48 2.03 -3.71
C SER A 263 1.64 1.04 -3.81
N ARG A 264 2.86 1.56 -4.06
CA ARG A 264 4.08 0.75 -3.92
C ARG A 264 4.56 0.62 -2.48
N GLY A 265 3.87 1.28 -1.56
CA GLY A 265 4.20 1.26 -0.14
C GLY A 265 5.34 2.19 0.26
N LEU A 266 5.36 2.52 1.54
CA LEU A 266 6.33 3.43 2.16
C LEU A 266 7.54 2.70 2.76
N GLY A 267 7.41 1.42 3.12
CA GLY A 267 8.46 0.63 3.74
C GLY A 267 8.78 -0.65 2.98
N ASP A 268 9.42 -1.57 3.64
CA ASP A 268 9.84 -2.84 3.09
C ASP A 268 9.86 -3.93 4.18
N SER A 269 9.22 -5.07 3.93
CA SER A 269 9.25 -6.25 4.80
C SER A 269 10.11 -7.38 4.22
N GLU A 270 10.61 -7.22 3.00
CA GLU A 270 11.37 -8.26 2.31
C GLU A 270 12.85 -8.25 2.71
N PRO A 271 13.52 -9.42 2.72
CA PRO A 271 14.93 -9.51 3.10
C PRO A 271 15.90 -8.98 2.03
N TYR A 272 15.38 -8.56 0.88
CA TYR A 272 16.16 -8.00 -0.23
C TYR A 272 15.63 -6.60 -0.60
N PRO A 273 16.52 -5.66 -0.97
CA PRO A 273 16.15 -4.26 -1.13
C PRO A 273 15.29 -4.04 -2.38
N ARG A 274 14.49 -2.99 -2.34
CA ARG A 274 13.82 -2.45 -3.53
C ARG A 274 14.86 -1.97 -4.54
N ILE A 275 14.71 -2.36 -5.82
CA ILE A 275 15.58 -1.94 -6.92
C ILE A 275 14.77 -1.20 -7.96
N PHE A 276 15.15 0.05 -8.28
CA PHE A 276 14.42 0.97 -9.15
C PHE A 276 12.95 1.15 -8.74
N ASN A 277 12.70 1.06 -7.44
CA ASN A 277 11.38 0.99 -6.83
C ASN A 277 11.36 1.77 -5.51
N GLN A 278 11.58 3.07 -5.59
CA GLN A 278 11.60 3.94 -4.41
C GLN A 278 10.25 3.92 -3.69
N PRO A 279 10.23 3.91 -2.34
CA PRO A 279 9.01 4.08 -1.55
C PRO A 279 8.17 5.27 -2.01
N GLU A 280 6.84 5.17 -1.91
CA GLU A 280 5.97 6.26 -2.35
C GLU A 280 4.84 6.58 -1.39
N LEU A 281 4.55 7.87 -1.28
CA LEU A 281 3.31 8.41 -0.74
C LEU A 281 2.40 8.74 -1.92
N VAL A 282 1.20 8.18 -1.94
CA VAL A 282 0.27 8.37 -3.05
C VAL A 282 -0.73 9.48 -2.73
N VAL A 283 -1.02 10.32 -3.72
CA VAL A 283 -2.10 11.31 -3.71
C VAL A 283 -3.08 10.95 -4.81
N VAL A 284 -4.35 10.84 -4.46
CA VAL A 284 -5.43 10.57 -5.40
C VAL A 284 -6.35 11.79 -5.42
N ASP A 285 -6.38 12.47 -6.56
CA ASP A 285 -7.34 13.54 -6.83
C ASP A 285 -8.54 12.93 -7.57
N VAL A 286 -9.73 12.95 -6.95
CA VAL A 286 -10.97 12.36 -7.48
C VAL A 286 -11.84 13.49 -8.03
N ASN A 287 -12.28 13.34 -9.29
CA ASN A 287 -13.04 14.32 -10.06
C ASN A 287 -14.26 13.68 -10.72
#